data_57f8a03e819166535aff77f5f8dae3dd
#
_entry.id   57f8a03e819166535aff77f5f8dae3dd
#
_cell.length_a   1.000
_cell.length_b   1.000
_cell.length_c   1.000
_cell.angle_alpha   90.00
_cell.angle_beta   90.00
_cell.angle_gamma   90.00
#
_symmetry.space_group_name_H-M   'P 1'
#
loop_
_entity.id
_entity.type
_entity.pdbx_description
1 polymer ?
#
loop_
_entity_poly.entity_id
_entity_poly.type
_entity_poly.pdbx_seq_one_letter_code
_entity_poly.pdbx_strand_id
1 'polypeptide(L)'
;MVIPKEFGVRPEDRLDITVRSMEEVVCVSRQVQSFCQEKGIDDRRSYFAALMVEEMAGNIVSHGFRKDRKRHSTDLRIAYKNQSLILRIKDDCIPFDPNERRKIVDPEDITKNIGIRMVFSLTHDIQYQNILGMNALTIRL
;
A
#
# COMPACT_ATOMS: atom_id res chain seq x y z
N MET A 1 -16.36 -3.37 24.31
CA MET A 1 -15.04 -3.16 23.66
C MET A 1 -15.22 -3.24 22.16
N VAL A 2 -14.84 -2.19 21.47
CA VAL A 2 -14.91 -2.18 19.99
C VAL A 2 -13.66 -2.87 19.45
N ILE A 3 -13.83 -4.01 18.81
CA ILE A 3 -12.73 -4.70 18.13
C ILE A 3 -12.51 -3.98 16.79
N PRO A 4 -11.31 -3.45 16.52
CA PRO A 4 -11.03 -2.85 15.22
C PRO A 4 -11.37 -3.81 14.08
N LYS A 5 -11.88 -3.30 12.97
CA LYS A 5 -12.29 -4.11 11.81
C LYS A 5 -11.17 -5.04 11.33
N GLU A 6 -9.94 -4.67 11.55
CA GLU A 6 -8.75 -5.44 11.20
C GLU A 6 -8.65 -6.76 11.96
N PHE A 7 -9.14 -6.82 13.18
CA PHE A 7 -9.14 -8.04 13.99
C PHE A 7 -10.30 -8.98 13.63
N GLY A 8 -11.24 -8.52 12.79
CA GLY A 8 -12.31 -9.36 12.27
C GLY A 8 -11.90 -10.22 11.07
N VAL A 9 -10.62 -10.18 10.67
CA VAL A 9 -10.09 -10.97 9.56
C VAL A 9 -9.28 -12.14 10.10
N ARG A 10 -9.61 -13.35 9.66
CA ARG A 10 -8.88 -14.55 10.06
C ARG A 10 -7.42 -14.49 9.57
N PRO A 11 -6.46 -15.10 10.30
CA PRO A 11 -5.05 -15.10 9.85
C PRO A 11 -4.84 -15.63 8.45
N GLU A 12 -5.60 -16.61 8.00
CA GLU A 12 -5.51 -17.16 6.65
C GLU A 12 -6.02 -16.21 5.56
N ASP A 13 -6.79 -15.19 5.93
CA ASP A 13 -7.36 -14.20 5.01
C ASP A 13 -6.60 -12.87 5.03
N ARG A 14 -5.42 -12.86 5.62
CA ARG A 14 -4.57 -11.67 5.64
C ARG A 14 -3.09 -12.03 5.49
N LEU A 15 -2.33 -11.06 5.00
CA LEU A 15 -0.88 -11.14 4.89
C LEU A 15 -0.28 -9.90 5.56
N ASP A 16 0.61 -10.10 6.54
CA ASP A 16 1.31 -9.03 7.25
C ASP A 16 2.80 -9.12 6.98
N ILE A 17 3.40 -8.04 6.47
CA ILE A 17 4.83 -8.02 6.12
C ILE A 17 5.43 -6.68 6.51
N THR A 18 6.66 -6.71 7.03
CA THR A 18 7.47 -5.50 7.25
C THR A 18 8.53 -5.38 6.17
N VAL A 19 8.68 -4.18 5.61
CA VAL A 19 9.62 -3.89 4.52
C VAL A 19 10.64 -2.86 4.99
N ARG A 20 11.93 -3.12 4.76
CA ARG A 20 13.03 -2.24 5.16
C ARG A 20 13.93 -1.82 3.99
N SER A 21 13.76 -2.40 2.81
CA SER A 21 14.63 -2.14 1.66
C SER A 21 13.88 -2.30 0.33
N MET A 22 14.43 -1.75 -0.73
CA MET A 22 13.86 -1.91 -2.08
C MET A 22 13.87 -3.37 -2.55
N GLU A 23 14.86 -4.15 -2.15
CA GLU A 23 14.91 -5.57 -2.47
C GLU A 23 13.72 -6.33 -1.87
N GLU A 24 13.38 -5.98 -0.63
CA GLU A 24 12.21 -6.56 0.03
C GLU A 24 10.90 -6.15 -0.63
N VAL A 25 10.81 -4.92 -1.18
CA VAL A 25 9.61 -4.46 -1.90
C VAL A 25 9.28 -5.40 -3.06
N VAL A 26 10.27 -5.79 -3.86
CA VAL A 26 10.06 -6.68 -4.99
C VAL A 26 9.56 -8.06 -4.52
N CYS A 27 10.17 -8.60 -3.47
CA CYS A 27 9.75 -9.88 -2.90
C CYS A 27 8.31 -9.82 -2.37
N VAL A 28 7.97 -8.74 -1.70
CA VAL A 28 6.62 -8.54 -1.13
C VAL A 28 5.58 -8.43 -2.23
N SER A 29 5.87 -7.72 -3.30
CA SER A 29 4.97 -7.61 -4.46
C SER A 29 4.57 -9.00 -4.98
N ARG A 30 5.54 -9.91 -5.09
CA ARG A 30 5.28 -11.30 -5.52
C ARG A 30 4.45 -12.07 -4.49
N GLN A 31 4.72 -11.88 -3.20
CA GLN A 31 3.95 -12.53 -2.14
C GLN A 31 2.50 -12.06 -2.14
N VAL A 32 2.27 -10.78 -2.40
CA VAL A 32 0.93 -10.21 -2.53
C VAL A 32 0.17 -10.86 -3.67
N GLN A 33 0.82 -11.00 -4.83
CA GLN A 33 0.21 -11.62 -6.00
C GLN A 33 -0.16 -13.08 -5.70
N SER A 34 0.75 -13.83 -5.08
CA SER A 34 0.49 -15.22 -4.70
C SER A 34 -0.65 -15.35 -3.70
N PHE A 35 -0.68 -14.49 -2.70
CA PHE A 35 -1.78 -14.45 -1.73
C PHE A 35 -3.13 -14.24 -2.42
N CYS A 36 -3.21 -13.27 -3.32
CA CYS A 36 -4.43 -12.99 -4.05
C CYS A 36 -4.88 -14.19 -4.90
N GLN A 37 -3.94 -14.83 -5.58
CA GLN A 37 -4.23 -16.01 -6.40
C GLN A 37 -4.73 -17.19 -5.55
N GLU A 38 -4.12 -17.42 -4.40
CA GLU A 38 -4.56 -18.46 -3.47
C GLU A 38 -5.97 -18.22 -2.94
N LYS A 39 -6.38 -16.95 -2.81
CA LYS A 39 -7.73 -16.59 -2.38
C LYS A 39 -8.75 -16.60 -3.50
N GLY A 40 -8.35 -16.96 -4.71
CA GLY A 40 -9.26 -16.98 -5.85
C GLY A 40 -9.63 -15.59 -6.38
N ILE A 41 -8.83 -14.59 -6.06
CA ILE A 41 -9.03 -13.24 -6.58
C ILE A 41 -8.61 -13.24 -8.06
N ASP A 42 -9.38 -12.58 -8.90
CA ASP A 42 -9.12 -12.51 -10.33
C ASP A 42 -7.72 -11.97 -10.64
N ASP A 43 -7.15 -12.39 -11.76
CA ASP A 43 -5.79 -12.04 -12.15
C ASP A 43 -5.58 -10.53 -12.24
N ARG A 44 -6.58 -9.80 -12.72
CA ARG A 44 -6.51 -8.34 -12.84
C ARG A 44 -6.32 -7.67 -11.49
N ARG A 45 -7.15 -7.99 -10.50
CA ARG A 45 -7.02 -7.42 -9.14
C ARG A 45 -5.75 -7.89 -8.46
N SER A 46 -5.36 -9.14 -8.66
CA SER A 46 -4.11 -9.69 -8.11
C SER A 46 -2.89 -8.94 -8.63
N TYR A 47 -2.85 -8.69 -9.93
CA TYR A 47 -1.79 -7.94 -10.58
C TYR A 47 -1.75 -6.49 -10.10
N PHE A 48 -2.89 -5.82 -10.02
CA PHE A 48 -2.97 -4.44 -9.57
C PHE A 48 -2.59 -4.30 -8.10
N ALA A 49 -2.98 -5.23 -7.24
CA ALA A 49 -2.57 -5.24 -5.84
C ALA A 49 -1.03 -5.30 -5.72
N ALA A 50 -0.40 -6.18 -6.48
CA ALA A 50 1.06 -6.30 -6.52
C ALA A 50 1.73 -5.01 -7.00
N LEU A 51 1.20 -4.39 -8.05
CA LEU A 51 1.71 -3.12 -8.57
C LEU A 51 1.55 -1.98 -7.57
N MET A 52 0.42 -1.89 -6.89
CA MET A 52 0.17 -0.84 -5.89
C MET A 52 1.13 -0.96 -4.72
N VAL A 53 1.40 -2.18 -4.26
CA VAL A 53 2.39 -2.44 -3.21
C VAL A 53 3.77 -1.97 -3.68
N GLU A 54 4.17 -2.36 -4.87
CA GLU A 54 5.47 -2.00 -5.43
C GLU A 54 5.62 -0.48 -5.53
N GLU A 55 4.61 0.21 -6.04
CA GLU A 55 4.65 1.67 -6.20
C GLU A 55 4.60 2.39 -4.85
N MET A 56 3.68 2.03 -3.98
CA MET A 56 3.47 2.76 -2.73
C MET A 56 4.58 2.46 -1.71
N ALA A 57 4.91 1.19 -1.50
CA ALA A 57 6.00 0.81 -0.63
C ALA A 57 7.35 1.26 -1.20
N GLY A 58 7.53 1.15 -2.52
CA GLY A 58 8.73 1.62 -3.20
C GLY A 58 8.95 3.12 -3.01
N ASN A 59 7.90 3.93 -3.11
CA ASN A 59 7.98 5.38 -2.86
C ASN A 59 8.37 5.69 -1.42
N ILE A 60 7.82 4.96 -0.45
CA ILE A 60 8.16 5.14 0.95
C ILE A 60 9.64 4.81 1.18
N VAL A 61 10.12 3.68 0.69
CA VAL A 61 11.50 3.24 0.87
C VAL A 61 12.48 4.13 0.12
N SER A 62 12.19 4.48 -1.13
CA SER A 62 13.12 5.27 -1.96
C SER A 62 13.14 6.74 -1.61
N HIS A 63 12.04 7.31 -1.15
CA HIS A 63 11.93 8.74 -0.85
C HIS A 63 11.72 9.03 0.63
N GLY A 64 10.79 8.34 1.29
CA GLY A 64 10.46 8.58 2.69
C GLY A 64 11.63 8.27 3.63
N PHE A 65 12.29 7.14 3.44
CA PHE A 65 13.40 6.71 4.29
C PHE A 65 14.63 7.62 4.20
N ARG A 66 14.76 8.39 3.14
CA ARG A 66 15.92 9.27 2.91
C ARG A 66 15.74 10.69 3.42
N LYS A 67 14.53 11.07 3.84
CA LYS A 67 14.24 12.43 4.28
C LYS A 67 14.84 12.76 5.63
N ASP A 68 15.16 11.75 6.42
CA ASP A 68 15.92 11.92 7.66
C ASP A 68 16.98 10.80 7.76
N ARG A 69 17.80 10.83 8.80
CA ARG A 69 18.88 9.86 8.99
C ARG A 69 18.49 8.70 9.91
N LYS A 70 17.22 8.53 10.19
CA LYS A 70 16.74 7.47 11.05
C LYS A 70 16.52 6.19 10.25
N ARG A 71 16.60 5.05 10.94
CA ARG A 71 16.19 3.78 10.36
C ARG A 71 14.68 3.71 10.35
N HIS A 72 14.11 3.36 9.21
CA HIS A 72 12.67 3.24 9.03
C HIS A 72 12.28 1.85 8.57
N SER A 73 11.03 1.50 8.85
CA SER A 73 10.39 0.34 8.27
C SER A 73 8.98 0.73 7.86
N THR A 74 8.41 -0.02 6.94
CA THR A 74 7.01 0.13 6.58
C THR A 74 6.30 -1.20 6.78
N ASP A 75 5.13 -1.16 7.40
CA ASP A 75 4.31 -2.33 7.66
C ASP A 75 3.17 -2.40 6.64
N LEU A 76 3.06 -3.55 6.01
CA LEU A 76 2.08 -3.81 4.99
C LEU A 76 1.11 -4.88 5.48
N ARG A 77 -0.17 -4.61 5.35
CA ARG A 77 -1.22 -5.60 5.58
C ARG A 77 -2.15 -5.68 4.38
N ILE A 78 -2.41 -6.90 3.93
CA ILE A 78 -3.41 -7.16 2.92
C ILE A 78 -4.44 -8.10 3.53
N ALA A 79 -5.70 -7.73 3.42
CA ALA A 79 -6.81 -8.54 3.90
C ALA A 79 -7.83 -8.75 2.79
N TYR A 80 -8.40 -9.94 2.75
CA TYR A 80 -9.50 -10.27 1.85
C TYR A 80 -10.73 -10.57 2.69
N LYS A 81 -11.76 -9.74 2.56
CA LYS A 81 -12.99 -9.86 3.33
C LYS A 81 -14.19 -9.42 2.50
N ASN A 82 -15.25 -10.23 2.50
CA ASN A 82 -16.48 -9.91 1.79
C ASN A 82 -16.24 -9.54 0.33
N GLN A 83 -15.38 -10.30 -0.36
CA GLN A 83 -15.00 -10.08 -1.75
C GLN A 83 -14.27 -8.77 -2.01
N SER A 84 -13.87 -8.07 -0.96
CA SER A 84 -13.07 -6.85 -1.05
C SER A 84 -11.63 -7.12 -0.64
N LEU A 85 -10.71 -6.57 -1.41
CA LEU A 85 -9.28 -6.60 -1.11
C LEU A 85 -8.90 -5.26 -0.48
N ILE A 86 -8.33 -5.30 0.72
CA ILE A 86 -7.95 -4.12 1.47
C ILE A 86 -6.44 -4.16 1.67
N LEU A 87 -5.77 -3.11 1.22
CA LEU A 87 -4.34 -2.92 1.37
C LEU A 87 -4.10 -1.76 2.33
N ARG A 88 -3.32 -2.00 3.40
CA ARG A 88 -2.92 -0.95 4.33
C ARG A 88 -1.41 -0.90 4.43
N ILE A 89 -0.85 0.31 4.28
CA ILE A 89 0.58 0.57 4.40
C ILE A 89 0.78 1.58 5.50
N LYS A 90 1.60 1.24 6.50
CA LYS A 90 1.97 2.12 7.61
C LYS A 90 3.46 2.40 7.62
N ASP A 91 3.83 3.65 7.90
CA ASP A 91 5.23 4.04 8.07
C ASP A 91 5.34 5.20 9.06
N ASP A 92 6.55 5.44 9.54
CA ASP A 92 6.87 6.54 10.46
C ASP A 92 7.66 7.67 9.80
N CYS A 93 7.68 7.71 8.50
CA CYS A 93 8.38 8.73 7.73
C CYS A 93 7.70 10.10 7.82
N ILE A 94 8.32 11.11 7.24
CA ILE A 94 7.70 12.44 7.11
C ILE A 94 6.36 12.28 6.39
N PRO A 95 5.28 12.91 6.89
CA PRO A 95 3.95 12.75 6.31
C PRO A 95 3.91 13.07 4.81
N PHE A 96 3.26 12.18 4.06
CA PHE A 96 3.07 12.33 2.63
C PHE A 96 1.68 11.79 2.28
N ASP A 97 0.73 12.71 2.05
CA ASP A 97 -0.63 12.35 1.65
C ASP A 97 -0.70 12.20 0.12
N PRO A 98 -1.02 10.99 -0.40
CA PRO A 98 -1.17 10.79 -1.84
C PRO A 98 -2.23 11.68 -2.47
N ASN A 99 -3.28 12.04 -1.72
CA ASN A 99 -4.32 12.94 -2.22
C ASN A 99 -3.77 14.35 -2.46
N GLU A 100 -2.84 14.81 -1.62
CA GLU A 100 -2.13 16.07 -1.85
C GLU A 100 -1.22 15.98 -3.07
N ARG A 101 -0.52 14.86 -3.23
CA ARG A 101 0.36 14.62 -4.37
C ARG A 101 -0.43 14.62 -5.68
N ARG A 102 -1.66 14.10 -5.68
CA ARG A 102 -2.54 14.09 -6.84
C ARG A 102 -2.79 15.50 -7.40
N LYS A 103 -2.87 16.51 -6.52
CA LYS A 103 -3.13 17.90 -6.90
C LYS A 103 -1.97 18.53 -7.66
N ILE A 104 -0.74 18.05 -7.46
CA ILE A 104 0.48 18.60 -8.06
C ILE A 104 1.01 17.75 -9.21
N VAL A 105 0.34 16.63 -9.54
CA VAL A 105 0.70 15.80 -10.68
C VAL A 105 0.31 16.50 -11.96
N ASP A 106 1.26 16.69 -12.89
CA ASP A 106 0.99 17.24 -14.19
C ASP A 106 0.22 16.23 -15.05
N PRO A 107 -1.03 16.51 -15.43
CA PRO A 107 -1.82 15.55 -16.20
C PRO A 107 -1.29 15.35 -17.62
N GLU A 108 -0.47 16.26 -18.14
CA GLU A 108 0.11 16.14 -19.48
C GLU A 108 1.41 15.33 -19.49
N ASP A 109 2.09 15.22 -18.36
CA ASP A 109 3.33 14.45 -18.27
C ASP A 109 3.03 13.02 -17.81
N ILE A 110 2.77 12.14 -18.77
CA ILE A 110 2.46 10.73 -18.51
C ILE A 110 3.67 9.92 -18.01
N THR A 111 4.88 10.47 -18.08
CA THR A 111 6.09 9.76 -17.62
C THR A 111 6.36 9.95 -16.14
N LYS A 112 5.77 10.99 -15.54
CA LYS A 112 5.93 11.30 -14.11
C LYS A 112 4.74 10.79 -13.29
N ASN A 113 5.03 10.27 -12.12
CA ASN A 113 4.01 9.83 -11.16
C ASN A 113 3.05 8.77 -11.71
N ILE A 114 3.54 7.90 -12.60
CA ILE A 114 2.74 6.83 -13.20
C ILE A 114 2.11 5.96 -12.13
N GLY A 115 2.87 5.58 -11.08
CA GLY A 115 2.38 4.76 -10.00
C GLY A 115 1.21 5.39 -9.26
N ILE A 116 1.31 6.68 -8.92
CA ILE A 116 0.24 7.41 -8.23
C ILE A 116 -1.00 7.51 -9.12
N ARG A 117 -0.82 7.84 -10.39
CA ARG A 117 -1.93 7.90 -11.35
C ARG A 117 -2.65 6.56 -11.46
N MET A 118 -1.88 5.48 -11.53
CA MET A 118 -2.42 4.13 -11.61
C MET A 118 -3.22 3.79 -10.35
N VAL A 119 -2.69 4.08 -9.17
CA VAL A 119 -3.39 3.86 -7.91
C VAL A 119 -4.74 4.56 -7.91
N PHE A 120 -4.78 5.84 -8.28
CA PHE A 120 -6.04 6.60 -8.30
C PHE A 120 -7.02 6.12 -9.36
N SER A 121 -6.55 5.61 -10.49
CA SER A 121 -7.43 5.14 -11.56
C SER A 121 -8.01 3.75 -11.28
N LEU A 122 -7.37 2.94 -10.44
CA LEU A 122 -7.73 1.54 -10.21
C LEU A 122 -8.40 1.28 -8.86
N THR A 123 -8.38 2.26 -7.96
CA THR A 123 -8.94 2.07 -6.61
C THR A 123 -10.31 2.70 -6.50
N HIS A 124 -11.17 2.08 -5.69
CA HIS A 124 -12.47 2.62 -5.35
C HIS A 124 -12.39 3.60 -4.17
N ASP A 125 -11.42 3.41 -3.29
CA ASP A 125 -11.30 4.20 -2.07
C ASP A 125 -9.86 4.24 -1.61
N ILE A 126 -9.36 5.46 -1.36
CA ILE A 126 -8.03 5.70 -0.80
C ILE A 126 -8.19 6.60 0.41
N GLN A 127 -7.75 6.11 1.56
CA GLN A 127 -7.77 6.88 2.81
C GLN A 127 -6.35 7.02 3.35
N TYR A 128 -6.00 8.23 3.73
CA TYR A 128 -4.73 8.55 4.36
C TYR A 128 -4.97 9.18 5.72
N GLN A 129 -4.21 8.72 6.72
CA GLN A 129 -4.24 9.26 8.07
C GLN A 129 -2.82 9.39 8.61
N ASN A 130 -2.57 10.43 9.41
CA ASN A 130 -1.36 10.52 10.22
C ASN A 130 -1.80 10.65 11.68
N ILE A 131 -1.51 9.63 12.46
CA ILE A 131 -1.89 9.55 13.88
C ILE A 131 -0.66 9.20 14.69
N LEU A 132 -0.32 10.05 15.66
CA LEU A 132 0.80 9.84 16.59
C LEU A 132 2.13 9.58 15.86
N GLY A 133 2.37 10.30 14.78
CA GLY A 133 3.59 10.17 13.99
C GLY A 133 3.61 8.99 13.02
N MET A 134 2.51 8.25 12.91
CA MET A 134 2.39 7.15 11.97
C MET A 134 1.50 7.52 10.79
N ASN A 135 2.03 7.33 9.59
CA ASN A 135 1.26 7.43 8.36
C ASN A 135 0.54 6.10 8.12
N ALA A 136 -0.72 6.15 7.77
CA ALA A 136 -1.49 4.96 7.40
C ALA A 136 -2.25 5.23 6.10
N LEU A 137 -1.94 4.50 5.07
CA LEU A 137 -2.61 4.55 3.78
C LEU A 137 -3.44 3.27 3.62
N THR A 138 -4.74 3.42 3.40
CA THR A 138 -5.65 2.30 3.15
C THR A 138 -6.25 2.42 1.77
N ILE A 139 -6.13 1.36 0.99
CA ILE A 139 -6.61 1.27 -0.39
C ILE A 139 -7.56 0.08 -0.49
N ARG A 140 -8.70 0.27 -1.12
CA ARG A 140 -9.68 -0.80 -1.36
C ARG A 140 -9.84 -1.06 -2.85
N LEU A 141 -9.79 -2.33 -3.18
CA LEU A 141 -9.98 -2.85 -4.54
C LEU A 141 -11.26 -3.66 -4.68
#